data_d591ed6ad0afa2c793257143dab36ffd
#
_entry.id   d591ed6ad0afa2c793257143dab36ffd
#
_cell.length_a   1.000
_cell.length_b   1.000
_cell.length_c   1.000
_cell.angle_alpha   90.00
_cell.angle_beta   90.00
_cell.angle_gamma   90.00
#
_symmetry.space_group_name_H-M   'P 1'
#
loop_
_entity.id
_entity.type
_entity.pdbx_description
1 polymer ?
#
loop_
_entity_poly.entity_id
_entity_poly.type
_entity_poly.pdbx_seq_one_letter_code
_entity_poly.pdbx_strand_id
1 'polypeptide(L)'
;LDSNTIEIKNFGNFPSEFLKKQKKNVKFIFFEKEAKLIPHNLSDIQKNLLRGPQIISSKDIAWIIHNLDLKSGDTIIEAGGGSGALTTALAQAAYPEGKVITFEKSKKHHDIVKINLRLSPFSDQVDLRNEELNEDSPRIECNSIVLDLPEPHKLVSWAKESLVSGGKMVCYIPTINQVENLLSSLNGWGLSLIHISEPTRQDR
;
A
#
# COMPACT_ATOMS: atom_id res chain seq x y z
N LEU A 1 -23.17 -7.54 -10.77
CA LEU A 1 -23.47 -6.12 -10.88
C LEU A 1 -23.37 -5.77 -12.37
N ASP A 2 -24.49 -5.38 -12.93
CA ASP A 2 -24.57 -4.98 -14.34
C ASP A 2 -23.59 -3.84 -14.60
N SER A 3 -22.60 -4.07 -15.45
CA SER A 3 -21.46 -3.17 -15.68
C SER A 3 -21.86 -1.84 -16.36
N ASN A 4 -23.13 -1.63 -16.62
CA ASN A 4 -23.65 -0.52 -17.40
C ASN A 4 -24.21 0.65 -16.58
N THR A 5 -24.37 0.51 -15.26
CA THR A 5 -24.86 1.58 -14.39
C THR A 5 -23.90 1.88 -13.25
N ILE A 6 -23.86 3.14 -12.86
CA ILE A 6 -23.12 3.66 -11.71
C ILE A 6 -24.13 4.30 -10.76
N GLU A 7 -24.11 3.90 -9.49
CA GLU A 7 -24.87 4.56 -8.45
C GLU A 7 -24.11 5.82 -7.99
N ILE A 8 -24.80 6.96 -8.07
CA ILE A 8 -24.28 8.23 -7.57
C ILE A 8 -25.13 8.64 -6.37
N LYS A 9 -24.48 8.75 -5.20
CA LYS A 9 -25.13 9.11 -3.95
C LYS A 9 -25.99 10.37 -4.12
N ASN A 10 -27.23 10.32 -3.68
CA ASN A 10 -28.24 11.37 -3.80
C ASN A 10 -28.77 11.65 -5.23
N PHE A 11 -28.34 10.90 -6.23
CA PHE A 11 -28.80 11.07 -7.62
C PHE A 11 -29.34 9.77 -8.24
N GLY A 12 -29.09 8.59 -7.63
CA GLY A 12 -29.55 7.30 -8.13
C GLY A 12 -28.60 6.63 -9.13
N ASN A 13 -29.16 5.72 -9.93
CA ASN A 13 -28.40 4.91 -10.88
C ASN A 13 -28.33 5.56 -12.27
N PHE A 14 -27.15 5.61 -12.85
CA PHE A 14 -26.88 6.22 -14.15
C PHE A 14 -26.15 5.28 -15.09
N PRO A 15 -26.41 5.41 -16.41
CA PRO A 15 -25.60 4.72 -17.41
C PRO A 15 -24.13 5.15 -17.29
N SER A 16 -23.25 4.19 -17.10
CA SER A 16 -21.80 4.46 -16.99
C SER A 16 -21.24 5.15 -18.24
N GLU A 17 -21.82 4.85 -19.40
CA GLU A 17 -21.44 5.47 -20.67
C GLU A 17 -21.61 6.99 -20.72
N PHE A 18 -22.62 7.54 -20.02
CA PHE A 18 -22.80 8.98 -19.96
C PHE A 18 -21.58 9.66 -19.33
N LEU A 19 -21.08 9.11 -18.21
CA LEU A 19 -19.91 9.66 -17.53
C LEU A 19 -18.62 9.40 -18.31
N LYS A 20 -18.49 8.24 -18.97
CA LYS A 20 -17.32 7.90 -19.80
C LYS A 20 -17.14 8.87 -20.99
N LYS A 21 -18.21 9.44 -21.49
CA LYS A 21 -18.17 10.44 -22.58
C LYS A 21 -17.76 11.84 -22.12
N GLN A 22 -17.81 12.12 -20.80
CA GLN A 22 -17.43 13.43 -20.28
C GLN A 22 -15.90 13.57 -20.24
N LYS A 23 -15.41 14.75 -20.64
CA LYS A 23 -13.97 15.06 -20.54
C LYS A 23 -13.60 15.35 -19.09
N LYS A 24 -12.48 14.75 -18.64
CA LYS A 24 -11.92 15.04 -17.30
C LYS A 24 -11.62 16.54 -17.20
N ASN A 25 -11.86 17.10 -16.02
CA ASN A 25 -11.64 18.52 -15.71
C ASN A 25 -12.47 19.55 -16.49
N VAL A 26 -13.44 19.12 -17.29
CA VAL A 26 -14.38 20.01 -18.00
C VAL A 26 -15.72 19.99 -17.26
N LYS A 27 -16.32 21.18 -17.13
CA LYS A 27 -17.68 21.31 -16.56
C LYS A 27 -18.71 20.78 -17.54
N PHE A 28 -19.73 20.09 -17.01
CA PHE A 28 -20.90 19.64 -17.77
C PHE A 28 -22.14 19.74 -16.88
N ILE A 29 -23.32 19.73 -17.49
CA ILE A 29 -24.58 19.74 -16.74
C ILE A 29 -24.98 18.31 -16.43
N PHE A 30 -25.28 18.07 -15.17
CA PHE A 30 -25.75 16.80 -14.64
C PHE A 30 -26.91 17.06 -13.70
N PHE A 31 -28.13 16.67 -14.08
CA PHE A 31 -29.35 16.98 -13.34
C PHE A 31 -29.50 18.46 -12.99
N GLU A 32 -29.47 19.32 -14.01
CA GLU A 32 -29.60 20.78 -13.85
C GLU A 32 -28.52 21.43 -12.97
N LYS A 33 -27.52 20.67 -12.52
CA LYS A 33 -26.40 21.15 -11.70
C LYS A 33 -25.10 21.07 -12.49
N GLU A 34 -24.23 22.05 -12.25
CA GLU A 34 -22.85 21.93 -12.73
C GLU A 34 -22.12 20.78 -12.06
N ALA A 35 -21.52 19.92 -12.86
CA ALA A 35 -20.68 18.82 -12.42
C ALA A 35 -19.33 18.85 -13.14
N LYS A 36 -18.35 18.19 -12.55
CA LYS A 36 -17.01 18.05 -13.11
C LYS A 36 -16.44 16.69 -12.73
N LEU A 37 -15.91 15.95 -13.69
CA LEU A 37 -15.11 14.75 -13.39
C LEU A 37 -13.70 15.19 -13.02
N ILE A 38 -13.29 14.88 -11.82
CA ILE A 38 -11.92 15.09 -11.34
C ILE A 38 -11.22 13.74 -11.18
N PRO A 39 -9.90 13.65 -11.41
CA PRO A 39 -9.14 12.47 -11.06
C PRO A 39 -9.28 12.20 -9.56
N HIS A 40 -9.46 10.94 -9.19
CA HIS A 40 -9.43 10.53 -7.78
C HIS A 40 -8.01 10.63 -7.21
N ASN A 41 -7.92 11.04 -5.97
CA ASN A 41 -6.69 11.08 -5.20
C ASN A 41 -6.52 9.81 -4.35
N LEU A 42 -5.38 9.66 -3.67
CA LEU A 42 -5.11 8.49 -2.84
C LEU A 42 -6.16 8.25 -1.75
N SER A 43 -6.67 9.32 -1.13
CA SER A 43 -7.74 9.20 -0.11
C SER A 43 -9.04 8.66 -0.70
N ASP A 44 -9.38 9.05 -1.93
CA ASP A 44 -10.55 8.53 -2.62
C ASP A 44 -10.38 7.06 -2.98
N ILE A 45 -9.17 6.67 -3.43
CA ILE A 45 -8.84 5.27 -3.69
C ILE A 45 -9.03 4.46 -2.40
N GLN A 46 -8.38 4.87 -1.30
CA GLN A 46 -8.43 4.16 -0.03
C GLN A 46 -9.83 3.99 0.55
N LYS A 47 -10.73 4.97 0.36
CA LYS A 47 -12.13 4.88 0.78
C LYS A 47 -12.96 3.87 -0.01
N ASN A 48 -12.55 3.58 -1.24
CA ASN A 48 -13.27 2.69 -2.16
C ASN A 48 -12.64 1.30 -2.30
N LEU A 49 -11.58 1.00 -1.54
CA LEU A 49 -10.97 -0.32 -1.54
C LEU A 49 -11.94 -1.38 -1.04
N LEU A 50 -11.94 -2.53 -1.70
CA LEU A 50 -12.55 -3.74 -1.17
C LEU A 50 -11.88 -4.09 0.15
N ARG A 51 -12.70 -4.24 1.18
CA ARG A 51 -12.22 -4.60 2.53
C ARG A 51 -12.10 -6.12 2.64
N GLY A 52 -11.01 -6.58 3.16
CA GLY A 52 -10.75 -7.98 3.51
C GLY A 52 -10.04 -8.04 4.85
N PRO A 53 -8.71 -7.94 4.87
CA PRO A 53 -7.95 -7.80 6.11
C PRO A 53 -8.11 -6.40 6.71
N GLN A 54 -7.55 -6.20 7.90
CA GLN A 54 -7.47 -4.88 8.52
C GLN A 54 -6.67 -3.94 7.62
N ILE A 55 -7.18 -2.72 7.44
CA ILE A 55 -6.54 -1.70 6.59
C ILE A 55 -5.67 -0.81 7.49
N ILE A 56 -4.41 -0.63 7.11
CA ILE A 56 -3.53 0.36 7.74
C ILE A 56 -4.13 1.74 7.53
N SER A 57 -4.21 2.54 8.59
CA SER A 57 -4.84 3.86 8.53
C SER A 57 -4.06 4.82 7.62
N SER A 58 -4.75 5.82 7.05
CA SER A 58 -4.07 6.81 6.22
C SER A 58 -3.00 7.60 6.98
N LYS A 59 -3.15 7.77 8.30
CA LYS A 59 -2.14 8.40 9.17
C LYS A 59 -0.88 7.55 9.26
N ASP A 60 -1.06 6.24 9.50
CA ASP A 60 0.05 5.30 9.62
C ASP A 60 0.76 5.14 8.27
N ILE A 61 0.00 5.07 7.16
CA ILE A 61 0.57 5.06 5.81
C ILE A 61 1.44 6.30 5.55
N ALA A 62 0.93 7.49 5.87
CA ALA A 62 1.70 8.73 5.69
C ALA A 62 2.97 8.73 6.55
N TRP A 63 2.87 8.23 7.78
CA TRP A 63 4.00 8.09 8.69
C TRP A 63 5.04 7.08 8.15
N ILE A 64 4.61 5.93 7.65
CA ILE A 64 5.49 4.92 7.03
C ILE A 64 6.26 5.55 5.86
N ILE A 65 5.56 6.18 4.92
CA ILE A 65 6.17 6.82 3.74
C ILE A 65 7.19 7.88 4.15
N HIS A 66 6.84 8.73 5.13
CA HIS A 66 7.74 9.77 5.64
C HIS A 66 9.02 9.18 6.24
N ASN A 67 8.90 8.15 7.08
CA ASN A 67 10.06 7.56 7.75
C ASN A 67 10.94 6.72 6.82
N LEU A 68 10.38 6.17 5.77
CA LEU A 68 11.15 5.51 4.71
C LEU A 68 11.91 6.51 3.84
N ASP A 69 11.55 7.81 3.88
CA ASP A 69 12.13 8.85 3.01
C ASP A 69 12.08 8.47 1.52
N LEU A 70 10.91 7.94 1.11
CA LEU A 70 10.71 7.40 -0.24
C LEU A 70 10.88 8.46 -1.31
N LYS A 71 11.52 8.07 -2.39
CA LYS A 71 11.80 8.92 -3.56
C LYS A 71 11.30 8.25 -4.83
N SER A 72 11.06 9.07 -5.83
CA SER A 72 10.86 8.57 -7.19
C SER A 72 12.07 7.73 -7.62
N GLY A 73 11.82 6.57 -8.20
CA GLY A 73 12.85 5.63 -8.62
C GLY A 73 13.22 4.56 -7.59
N ASP A 74 12.75 4.67 -6.34
CA ASP A 74 13.05 3.67 -5.31
C ASP A 74 12.42 2.31 -5.62
N THR A 75 13.16 1.26 -5.32
CA THR A 75 12.66 -0.12 -5.23
C THR A 75 12.24 -0.40 -3.80
N ILE A 76 10.98 -0.78 -3.61
CA ILE A 76 10.38 -1.01 -2.31
C ILE A 76 9.89 -2.46 -2.23
N ILE A 77 10.24 -3.14 -1.14
CA ILE A 77 9.67 -4.45 -0.81
C ILE A 77 8.57 -4.27 0.24
N GLU A 78 7.41 -4.81 -0.03
CA GLU A 78 6.30 -4.90 0.93
C GLU A 78 5.97 -6.37 1.18
N ALA A 79 5.90 -6.78 2.44
CA ALA A 79 5.40 -8.10 2.82
C ALA A 79 4.18 -7.96 3.72
N GLY A 80 3.07 -8.57 3.27
CA GLY A 80 1.74 -8.39 3.84
C GLY A 80 0.92 -7.36 3.06
N GLY A 81 0.65 -7.64 1.77
CA GLY A 81 -0.12 -6.73 0.89
C GLY A 81 -1.53 -6.41 1.37
N GLY A 82 -2.17 -7.36 2.04
CA GLY A 82 -3.45 -7.17 2.75
C GLY A 82 -4.59 -6.68 1.86
N SER A 83 -4.96 -5.42 2.00
CA SER A 83 -5.97 -4.76 1.16
C SER A 83 -5.38 -4.01 -0.04
N GLY A 84 -4.05 -3.82 -0.08
CA GLY A 84 -3.38 -2.99 -1.08
C GLY A 84 -3.43 -1.48 -0.79
N ALA A 85 -3.88 -1.07 0.39
CA ALA A 85 -3.95 0.34 0.77
C ALA A 85 -2.55 0.97 0.86
N LEU A 86 -1.64 0.28 1.57
CA LEU A 86 -0.24 0.70 1.65
C LEU A 86 0.47 0.52 0.31
N THR A 87 0.28 -0.62 -0.37
CA THR A 87 0.84 -0.89 -1.70
C THR A 87 0.59 0.25 -2.69
N THR A 88 -0.65 0.74 -2.74
CA THR A 88 -1.04 1.85 -3.63
C THR A 88 -0.31 3.15 -3.28
N ALA A 89 -0.15 3.42 -1.99
CA ALA A 89 0.53 4.63 -1.51
C ALA A 89 2.04 4.58 -1.77
N LEU A 90 2.66 3.41 -1.57
CA LEU A 90 4.07 3.15 -1.89
C LEU A 90 4.31 3.31 -3.39
N ALA A 91 3.44 2.75 -4.23
CA ALA A 91 3.53 2.88 -5.69
C ALA A 91 3.43 4.34 -6.15
N GLN A 92 2.55 5.13 -5.54
CA GLN A 92 2.46 6.57 -5.81
C GLN A 92 3.74 7.31 -5.40
N ALA A 93 4.30 6.98 -4.25
CA ALA A 93 5.53 7.64 -3.75
C ALA A 93 6.75 7.33 -4.63
N ALA A 94 6.84 6.10 -5.15
CA ALA A 94 7.94 5.66 -6.02
C ALA A 94 7.81 6.12 -7.48
N TYR A 95 6.62 6.54 -7.92
CA TYR A 95 6.33 6.94 -9.30
C TYR A 95 7.21 8.13 -9.76
N PRO A 96 7.63 8.22 -11.05
CA PRO A 96 7.29 7.29 -12.16
C PRO A 96 8.24 6.10 -12.34
N GLU A 97 9.46 6.14 -11.82
CA GLU A 97 10.55 5.22 -12.19
C GLU A 97 10.74 4.10 -11.16
N GLY A 98 10.12 4.23 -9.99
CA GLY A 98 10.27 3.27 -8.92
C GLY A 98 9.34 2.06 -9.05
N LYS A 99 9.59 1.06 -8.20
CA LYS A 99 8.89 -0.21 -8.21
C LYS A 99 8.55 -0.67 -6.80
N VAL A 100 7.34 -1.21 -6.62
CA VAL A 100 6.92 -1.90 -5.39
C VAL A 100 6.79 -3.38 -5.69
N ILE A 101 7.49 -4.22 -4.96
CA ILE A 101 7.37 -5.68 -5.03
C ILE A 101 6.62 -6.10 -3.78
N THR A 102 5.35 -6.49 -3.94
CA THR A 102 4.45 -6.82 -2.84
C THR A 102 4.25 -8.32 -2.75
N PHE A 103 4.56 -8.88 -1.59
CA PHE A 103 4.34 -10.28 -1.26
C PHE A 103 3.08 -10.43 -0.41
N GLU A 104 2.18 -11.32 -0.86
CA GLU A 104 0.97 -11.68 -0.13
C GLU A 104 0.73 -13.19 -0.24
N LYS A 105 0.90 -13.90 0.87
CA LYS A 105 0.79 -15.37 0.90
C LYS A 105 -0.64 -15.88 0.75
N SER A 106 -1.60 -15.13 1.28
CA SER A 106 -3.01 -15.51 1.20
C SER A 106 -3.54 -15.24 -0.20
N LYS A 107 -3.91 -16.30 -0.92
CA LYS A 107 -4.54 -16.17 -2.24
C LYS A 107 -5.76 -15.26 -2.22
N LYS A 108 -6.58 -15.34 -1.17
CA LYS A 108 -7.76 -14.50 -0.98
C LYS A 108 -7.37 -13.01 -0.88
N HIS A 109 -6.36 -12.67 -0.10
CA HIS A 109 -5.91 -11.28 0.06
C HIS A 109 -5.20 -10.80 -1.20
N HIS A 110 -4.34 -11.61 -1.79
CA HIS A 110 -3.73 -11.32 -3.09
C HIS A 110 -4.77 -10.92 -4.15
N ASP A 111 -5.88 -11.66 -4.26
CA ASP A 111 -6.95 -11.33 -5.21
C ASP A 111 -7.65 -10.01 -4.87
N ILE A 112 -7.80 -9.69 -3.58
CA ILE A 112 -8.29 -8.37 -3.13
C ILE A 112 -7.34 -7.26 -3.54
N VAL A 113 -6.04 -7.39 -3.26
CA VAL A 113 -5.02 -6.42 -3.70
C VAL A 113 -5.09 -6.21 -5.20
N LYS A 114 -5.13 -7.30 -5.97
CA LYS A 114 -5.21 -7.25 -7.45
C LYS A 114 -6.42 -6.48 -7.96
N ILE A 115 -7.58 -6.64 -7.30
CA ILE A 115 -8.79 -5.88 -7.66
C ILE A 115 -8.63 -4.42 -7.29
N ASN A 116 -8.13 -4.14 -6.08
CA ASN A 116 -7.97 -2.79 -5.57
C ASN A 116 -6.93 -1.97 -6.35
N LEU A 117 -5.85 -2.60 -6.80
CA LEU A 117 -4.85 -1.94 -7.64
C LEU A 117 -5.42 -1.40 -8.97
N ARG A 118 -6.52 -1.97 -9.48
CA ARG A 118 -7.19 -1.44 -10.68
C ARG A 118 -7.77 -0.03 -10.47
N LEU A 119 -7.95 0.40 -9.23
CA LEU A 119 -8.39 1.75 -8.89
C LEU A 119 -7.21 2.75 -8.92
N SER A 120 -5.98 2.24 -8.87
CA SER A 120 -4.78 3.06 -8.79
C SER A 120 -4.21 3.35 -10.19
N PRO A 121 -3.90 4.61 -10.51
CA PRO A 121 -3.17 4.95 -11.73
C PRO A 121 -1.69 4.54 -11.67
N PHE A 122 -1.22 4.01 -10.53
CA PHE A 122 0.17 3.59 -10.30
C PHE A 122 0.32 2.06 -10.24
N SER A 123 -0.67 1.32 -10.71
CA SER A 123 -0.66 -0.16 -10.69
C SER A 123 0.51 -0.77 -11.46
N ASP A 124 0.99 -0.09 -12.49
CA ASP A 124 2.10 -0.57 -13.32
C ASP A 124 3.44 -0.57 -12.59
N GLN A 125 3.57 0.17 -11.47
CA GLN A 125 4.73 0.15 -10.59
C GLN A 125 4.72 -1.04 -9.63
N VAL A 126 3.65 -1.85 -9.59
CA VAL A 126 3.50 -2.92 -8.60
C VAL A 126 3.71 -4.30 -9.22
N ASP A 127 4.70 -5.01 -8.70
CA ASP A 127 4.91 -6.45 -8.92
C ASP A 127 4.26 -7.21 -7.75
N LEU A 128 3.01 -7.63 -7.95
CA LEU A 128 2.24 -8.32 -6.92
C LEU A 128 2.46 -9.83 -7.02
N ARG A 129 3.02 -10.43 -5.97
CA ARG A 129 3.37 -11.84 -5.88
C ARG A 129 2.49 -12.57 -4.89
N ASN A 130 1.91 -13.71 -5.31
CA ASN A 130 1.19 -14.59 -4.38
C ASN A 130 2.16 -15.60 -3.77
N GLU A 131 3.04 -15.10 -2.94
CA GLU A 131 4.13 -15.85 -2.31
C GLU A 131 4.30 -15.37 -0.87
N GLU A 132 4.89 -16.20 -0.02
CA GLU A 132 5.36 -15.83 1.29
C GLU A 132 6.81 -15.35 1.19
N LEU A 133 7.08 -14.12 1.64
CA LEU A 133 8.45 -13.69 1.85
C LEU A 133 8.97 -14.32 3.14
N ASN A 134 10.07 -15.05 3.05
CA ASN A 134 10.72 -15.72 4.17
C ASN A 134 12.25 -15.61 4.08
N GLU A 135 12.95 -16.14 5.07
CA GLU A 135 14.42 -16.07 5.17
C GLU A 135 15.16 -16.75 4.02
N ASP A 136 14.56 -17.75 3.38
CA ASP A 136 15.12 -18.48 2.24
C ASP A 136 14.78 -17.84 0.89
N SER A 137 13.92 -16.83 0.87
CA SER A 137 13.57 -16.13 -0.36
C SER A 137 14.79 -15.52 -1.03
N PRO A 138 14.86 -15.50 -2.37
CA PRO A 138 15.94 -14.83 -3.10
C PRO A 138 16.11 -13.37 -2.64
N ARG A 139 17.35 -12.91 -2.52
CA ARG A 139 17.64 -11.52 -2.16
C ARG A 139 17.26 -10.60 -3.31
N ILE A 140 16.64 -9.49 -2.97
CA ILE A 140 16.20 -8.46 -3.93
C ILE A 140 16.76 -7.14 -3.42
N GLU A 141 17.69 -6.57 -4.17
CA GLU A 141 18.23 -5.27 -3.82
C GLU A 141 17.12 -4.21 -3.82
N CYS A 142 17.00 -3.46 -2.72
CA CYS A 142 15.93 -2.46 -2.55
C CYS A 142 16.36 -1.30 -1.65
N ASN A 143 15.69 -0.15 -1.83
CA ASN A 143 15.90 1.05 -1.03
C ASN A 143 15.14 0.98 0.30
N SER A 144 13.98 0.33 0.29
CA SER A 144 13.11 0.30 1.46
C SER A 144 12.35 -1.02 1.58
N ILE A 145 12.08 -1.41 2.83
CA ILE A 145 11.31 -2.61 3.17
C ILE A 145 10.20 -2.23 4.14
N VAL A 146 8.99 -2.73 3.90
CA VAL A 146 7.86 -2.66 4.83
C VAL A 146 7.38 -4.06 5.16
N LEU A 147 7.31 -4.37 6.45
CA LEU A 147 6.86 -5.66 6.95
C LEU A 147 5.59 -5.48 7.80
N ASP A 148 4.46 -5.93 7.28
CA ASP A 148 3.19 -6.09 8.02
C ASP A 148 2.91 -7.59 8.20
N LEU A 149 3.73 -8.22 9.03
CA LEU A 149 3.76 -9.66 9.25
C LEU A 149 3.71 -10.00 10.74
N PRO A 150 3.19 -11.18 11.09
CA PRO A 150 3.17 -11.64 12.48
C PRO A 150 4.58 -11.81 13.09
N GLU A 151 5.57 -12.19 12.27
CA GLU A 151 6.94 -12.52 12.73
C GLU A 151 8.01 -11.79 11.91
N PRO A 152 8.03 -10.44 11.89
CA PRO A 152 8.98 -9.69 11.07
C PRO A 152 10.44 -9.92 11.48
N HIS A 153 10.68 -10.32 12.74
CA HIS A 153 12.00 -10.62 13.28
C HIS A 153 12.74 -11.72 12.50
N LYS A 154 12.04 -12.67 11.89
CA LYS A 154 12.63 -13.73 11.07
C LYS A 154 13.24 -13.20 9.77
N LEU A 155 12.80 -12.03 9.31
CA LEU A 155 13.27 -11.42 8.07
C LEU A 155 14.42 -10.41 8.25
N VAL A 156 14.94 -10.22 9.47
CA VAL A 156 16.00 -9.23 9.74
C VAL A 156 17.26 -9.53 8.94
N SER A 157 17.70 -10.79 8.88
CA SER A 157 18.87 -11.19 8.09
C SER A 157 18.63 -10.97 6.60
N TRP A 158 17.48 -11.40 6.11
CA TRP A 158 17.08 -11.21 4.72
C TRP A 158 17.06 -9.72 4.35
N ALA A 159 16.47 -8.91 5.21
CA ALA A 159 16.35 -7.46 5.00
C ALA A 159 17.71 -6.78 4.94
N LYS A 160 18.63 -7.13 5.86
CA LYS A 160 19.99 -6.60 5.86
C LYS A 160 20.74 -6.85 4.54
N GLU A 161 20.57 -8.05 3.98
CA GLU A 161 21.26 -8.45 2.74
C GLU A 161 20.56 -7.88 1.48
N SER A 162 19.32 -7.45 1.61
CA SER A 162 18.53 -6.91 0.51
C SER A 162 18.56 -5.38 0.45
N LEU A 163 18.72 -4.70 1.59
CA LEU A 163 18.78 -3.24 1.65
C LEU A 163 20.09 -2.70 1.11
N VAL A 164 20.00 -1.69 0.26
CA VAL A 164 21.15 -0.86 -0.12
C VAL A 164 21.72 -0.15 1.10
N SER A 165 22.96 0.34 1.00
CA SER A 165 23.55 1.16 2.06
C SER A 165 22.70 2.42 2.31
N GLY A 166 22.30 2.64 3.56
CA GLY A 166 21.39 3.72 3.96
C GLY A 166 19.90 3.42 3.72
N GLY A 167 19.57 2.24 3.19
CA GLY A 167 18.21 1.76 3.04
C GLY A 167 17.49 1.62 4.39
N LYS A 168 16.15 1.68 4.38
CA LYS A 168 15.34 1.72 5.59
C LYS A 168 14.32 0.59 5.63
N MET A 169 14.04 0.10 6.83
CA MET A 169 13.00 -0.90 7.08
C MET A 169 11.99 -0.37 8.10
N VAL A 170 10.72 -0.53 7.81
CA VAL A 170 9.61 -0.30 8.74
C VAL A 170 8.89 -1.61 9.00
N CYS A 171 8.64 -1.93 10.26
CA CYS A 171 7.82 -3.04 10.68
C CYS A 171 6.55 -2.52 11.36
N TYR A 172 5.38 -2.90 10.84
CA TYR A 172 4.09 -2.59 11.45
C TYR A 172 3.70 -3.72 12.41
N ILE A 173 3.72 -3.44 13.71
CA ILE A 173 3.66 -4.47 14.76
C ILE A 173 2.59 -4.12 15.78
N PRO A 174 1.57 -4.99 16.00
CA PRO A 174 0.47 -4.69 16.91
C PRO A 174 0.72 -5.04 18.38
N THR A 175 1.79 -5.78 18.72
CA THR A 175 1.99 -6.28 20.09
C THR A 175 3.40 -6.05 20.61
N ILE A 176 3.53 -5.83 21.92
CA ILE A 176 4.80 -5.65 22.62
C ILE A 176 5.74 -6.85 22.45
N ASN A 177 5.23 -8.07 22.57
CA ASN A 177 6.06 -9.28 22.44
C ASN A 177 6.73 -9.36 21.04
N GLN A 178 6.03 -8.95 19.99
CA GLN A 178 6.61 -8.90 18.66
C GLN A 178 7.70 -7.81 18.56
N VAL A 179 7.53 -6.68 19.24
CA VAL A 179 8.54 -5.62 19.33
C VAL A 179 9.80 -6.16 20.03
N GLU A 180 9.66 -6.84 21.17
CA GLU A 180 10.77 -7.43 21.90
C GLU A 180 11.54 -8.46 21.06
N ASN A 181 10.82 -9.34 20.34
CA ASN A 181 11.42 -10.31 19.44
C ASN A 181 12.19 -9.62 18.31
N LEU A 182 11.63 -8.57 17.72
CA LEU A 182 12.31 -7.81 16.66
C LEU A 182 13.56 -7.12 17.20
N LEU A 183 13.48 -6.43 18.34
CA LEU A 183 14.62 -5.76 18.95
C LEU A 183 15.75 -6.74 19.27
N SER A 184 15.39 -7.90 19.80
CA SER A 184 16.38 -8.96 20.09
C SER A 184 17.09 -9.45 18.82
N SER A 185 16.40 -9.52 17.70
CA SER A 185 16.97 -9.95 16.43
C SER A 185 17.84 -8.90 15.74
N LEU A 186 17.71 -7.62 16.09
CA LEU A 186 18.53 -6.53 15.55
C LEU A 186 19.94 -6.48 16.14
N ASN A 187 20.18 -7.12 17.29
CA ASN A 187 21.47 -7.10 17.94
C ASN A 187 22.57 -7.77 17.09
N GLY A 188 23.66 -7.06 16.85
CA GLY A 188 24.83 -7.57 16.10
C GLY A 188 24.71 -7.52 14.57
N TRP A 189 23.60 -7.06 14.01
CA TRP A 189 23.36 -7.07 12.56
C TRP A 189 23.72 -5.77 11.83
N GLY A 190 24.18 -4.73 12.55
CA GLY A 190 24.54 -3.42 11.96
C GLY A 190 23.33 -2.60 11.49
N LEU A 191 22.11 -3.03 11.84
CA LEU A 191 20.90 -2.22 11.75
C LEU A 191 20.76 -1.42 13.04
N SER A 192 20.49 -0.14 12.95
CA SER A 192 20.19 0.70 14.12
C SER A 192 18.71 1.02 14.19
N LEU A 193 18.16 0.97 15.39
CA LEU A 193 16.81 1.41 15.64
C LEU A 193 16.78 2.95 15.63
N ILE A 194 15.98 3.53 14.72
CA ILE A 194 15.85 4.98 14.58
C ILE A 194 14.65 5.49 15.36
N HIS A 195 13.56 4.73 15.35
CA HIS A 195 12.30 5.21 15.91
C HIS A 195 11.33 4.07 16.26
N ILE A 196 10.65 4.20 17.40
CA ILE A 196 9.48 3.38 17.77
C ILE A 196 8.31 4.34 17.93
N SER A 197 7.21 4.08 17.25
CA SER A 197 5.94 4.80 17.40
C SER A 197 4.84 3.86 17.82
N GLU A 198 3.98 4.30 18.73
CA GLU A 198 2.76 3.58 19.03
C GLU A 198 1.77 3.72 17.87
N PRO A 199 1.07 2.64 17.49
CA PRO A 199 0.00 2.72 16.49
C PRO A 199 -1.10 3.66 17.00
N THR A 200 -1.57 4.53 16.12
CA THR A 200 -2.68 5.44 16.44
C THR A 200 -3.92 4.60 16.75
N ARG A 201 -4.45 4.68 17.96
CA ARG A 201 -5.75 4.09 18.29
C ARG A 201 -6.79 4.67 17.33
N GLN A 202 -7.44 3.81 16.56
CA GLN A 202 -8.64 4.20 15.84
C GLN A 202 -9.72 4.48 16.89
N ASP A 203 -10.12 5.73 17.02
CA ASP A 203 -11.35 6.08 17.72
C ASP A 203 -12.50 5.37 17.00
N ARG A 204 -13.21 4.53 17.77
CA ARG A 204 -14.35 3.74 17.30
C ARG A 204 -15.58 4.62 17.08
#